data_37969ad419af0280b8898ee779548576
#
_entry.id   37969ad419af0280b8898ee779548576
#
_cell.length_a   1.000
_cell.length_b   1.000
_cell.length_c   1.000
_cell.angle_alpha   90.00
_cell.angle_beta   90.00
_cell.angle_gamma   90.00
#
_symmetry.space_group_name_H-M   'P 1'
#
loop_
_entity.id
_entity.type
_entity.pdbx_description
1 polymer ?
#
loop_
_entity_poly.entity_id
_entity_poly.type
_entity_poly.pdbx_seq_one_letter_code
_entity_poly.pdbx_strand_id
1 'polypeptide(L)'
;SENRGFTKKELLKMSVKKDKLQRSLGGIAEMKKVPDLVFIIDTNYESLAIQESVKLGIPIVAILDSNSNPDGIDYPIPGNDDARRAIDLYCNLIKETIESAKSSIPVVEKKDSVKKDTKSSKTVQEKDREKLEEKFSDKTKETIN
;
A
#
# COMPACT_ATOMS: atom_id res chain seq x y z
N SER A 1 -24.79 0.89 15.44
CA SER A 1 -24.54 1.96 14.46
C SER A 1 -25.52 3.09 14.73
N GLU A 2 -25.01 4.14 15.32
CA GLU A 2 -25.78 5.27 15.81
C GLU A 2 -26.09 6.23 14.65
N ASN A 3 -27.34 6.14 14.17
CA ASN A 3 -27.93 7.13 13.26
C ASN A 3 -28.31 8.43 14.01
N ARG A 4 -27.37 9.01 14.73
CA ARG A 4 -27.63 10.20 15.54
C ARG A 4 -27.80 11.41 14.62
N GLY A 5 -29.05 11.89 14.50
CA GLY A 5 -29.39 13.21 14.00
C GLY A 5 -29.69 13.38 12.52
N PHE A 6 -29.61 12.33 11.69
CA PHE A 6 -29.92 12.42 10.27
C PHE A 6 -31.34 11.95 9.95
N THR A 7 -32.01 12.66 9.05
CA THR A 7 -33.30 12.24 8.50
C THR A 7 -33.13 11.03 7.57
N LYS A 8 -34.18 10.23 7.35
CA LYS A 8 -34.16 9.09 6.41
C LYS A 8 -33.74 9.51 5.00
N LYS A 9 -34.12 10.71 4.55
CA LYS A 9 -33.75 11.26 3.24
C LYS A 9 -32.25 11.55 3.15
N GLU A 10 -31.63 12.06 4.21
CA GLU A 10 -30.19 12.32 4.27
C GLU A 10 -29.38 11.03 4.30
N LEU A 11 -29.81 10.06 5.06
CA LEU A 11 -29.20 8.72 5.09
C LEU A 11 -29.21 8.07 3.70
N LEU A 12 -30.33 8.16 2.99
CA LEU A 12 -30.43 7.63 1.63
C LEU A 12 -29.45 8.36 0.69
N LYS A 13 -29.39 9.71 0.75
CA LYS A 13 -28.46 10.48 -0.07
C LYS A 13 -27.00 10.11 0.22
N MET A 14 -26.65 9.91 1.50
CA MET A 14 -25.29 9.49 1.89
C MET A 14 -24.97 8.09 1.37
N SER A 15 -25.91 7.14 1.46
CA SER A 15 -25.75 5.80 0.91
C SER A 15 -25.49 5.82 -0.59
N VAL A 16 -26.30 6.53 -1.37
CA VAL A 16 -26.10 6.67 -2.82
C VAL A 16 -24.73 7.31 -3.14
N LYS A 17 -24.34 8.33 -2.38
CA LYS A 17 -23.01 8.97 -2.55
C LYS A 17 -21.88 8.01 -2.21
N LYS A 18 -22.00 7.25 -1.13
CA LYS A 18 -21.06 6.20 -0.75
C LYS A 18 -20.89 5.17 -1.85
N ASP A 19 -22.02 4.65 -2.38
CA ASP A 19 -22.00 3.61 -3.43
C ASP A 19 -21.34 4.13 -4.71
N LYS A 20 -21.58 5.39 -5.07
CA LYS A 20 -20.92 6.03 -6.21
C LYS A 20 -19.41 6.15 -5.99
N LEU A 21 -18.96 6.59 -4.80
CA LEU A 21 -17.56 6.69 -4.46
C LEU A 21 -16.89 5.30 -4.38
N GLN A 22 -17.60 4.30 -3.87
CA GLN A 22 -17.08 2.94 -3.81
C GLN A 22 -16.83 2.35 -5.20
N ARG A 23 -17.66 2.67 -6.19
CA ARG A 23 -17.44 2.24 -7.58
C ARG A 23 -16.23 2.90 -8.23
N SER A 24 -15.97 4.17 -7.94
CA SER A 24 -14.87 4.92 -8.56
C SER A 24 -13.54 4.79 -7.79
N LEU A 25 -13.57 4.66 -6.46
CA LEU A 25 -12.39 4.70 -5.60
C LEU A 25 -12.20 3.42 -4.78
N GLY A 26 -13.07 2.42 -4.95
CA GLY A 26 -13.04 1.21 -4.11
C GLY A 26 -11.76 0.41 -4.19
N GLY A 27 -11.06 0.46 -5.33
CA GLY A 27 -9.78 -0.21 -5.49
C GLY A 27 -8.68 0.33 -4.55
N ILE A 28 -8.78 1.60 -4.15
CA ILE A 28 -7.80 2.22 -3.23
C ILE A 28 -8.03 1.79 -1.78
N ALA A 29 -9.26 1.42 -1.42
CA ALA A 29 -9.64 1.13 -0.04
C ALA A 29 -8.85 -0.03 0.59
N GLU A 30 -8.42 -0.99 -0.21
CA GLU A 30 -7.64 -2.17 0.23
C GLU A 30 -6.13 -1.99 0.07
N MET A 31 -5.67 -0.91 -0.57
CA MET A 31 -4.26 -0.64 -0.78
C MET A 31 -3.58 -0.26 0.55
N LYS A 32 -2.53 -1.01 0.90
CA LYS A 32 -1.75 -0.76 2.12
C LYS A 32 -0.53 0.12 1.90
N LYS A 33 -0.06 0.23 0.65
CA LYS A 33 1.12 0.99 0.25
C LYS A 33 0.95 1.53 -1.17
N VAL A 34 1.81 2.43 -1.55
CA VAL A 34 1.96 2.90 -2.94
C VAL A 34 2.29 1.69 -3.83
N PRO A 35 1.72 1.57 -5.03
CA PRO A 35 2.01 0.47 -5.94
C PRO A 35 3.48 0.46 -6.39
N ASP A 36 4.02 -0.72 -6.63
CA ASP A 36 5.40 -0.88 -7.07
C ASP A 36 5.55 -0.70 -8.60
N LEU A 37 4.45 -0.72 -9.34
CA LEU A 37 4.37 -0.51 -10.79
C LEU A 37 2.94 -0.14 -11.18
N VAL A 38 2.79 0.73 -12.19
CA VAL A 38 1.48 1.11 -12.75
C VAL A 38 1.43 0.70 -14.22
N PHE A 39 0.32 0.07 -14.63
CA PHE A 39 0.03 -0.23 -16.02
C PHE A 39 -1.10 0.67 -16.51
N ILE A 40 -0.86 1.38 -17.61
CA ILE A 40 -1.77 2.38 -18.18
C ILE A 40 -2.12 2.02 -19.62
N ILE A 41 -3.41 2.10 -19.92
CA ILE A 41 -3.96 2.03 -21.28
C ILE A 41 -4.55 3.40 -21.58
N ASP A 42 -4.29 3.98 -22.75
CA ASP A 42 -4.67 5.33 -23.14
C ASP A 42 -4.02 6.43 -22.26
N THR A 43 -2.81 6.78 -22.64
CA THR A 43 -1.99 7.78 -21.92
C THR A 43 -2.55 9.21 -22.03
N ASN A 44 -3.36 9.51 -23.04
CA ASN A 44 -3.99 10.82 -23.19
C ASN A 44 -5.12 10.99 -22.19
N TYR A 45 -5.95 9.97 -22.01
CA TYR A 45 -7.04 9.97 -21.08
C TYR A 45 -6.55 9.92 -19.62
N GLU A 46 -5.56 9.09 -19.35
CA GLU A 46 -5.01 8.85 -18.00
C GLU A 46 -3.76 9.70 -17.70
N SER A 47 -3.62 10.85 -18.33
CA SER A 47 -2.47 11.75 -18.17
C SER A 47 -2.21 12.17 -16.72
N LEU A 48 -3.25 12.26 -15.89
CA LEU A 48 -3.12 12.56 -14.46
C LEU A 48 -2.42 11.41 -13.72
N ALA A 49 -2.78 10.17 -14.01
CA ALA A 49 -2.13 9.00 -13.40
C ALA A 49 -0.64 8.93 -13.74
N ILE A 50 -0.26 9.29 -14.98
CA ILE A 50 1.14 9.38 -15.40
C ILE A 50 1.88 10.44 -14.59
N GLN A 51 1.34 11.67 -14.51
CA GLN A 51 1.97 12.76 -13.74
C GLN A 51 2.14 12.43 -12.26
N GLU A 52 1.16 11.78 -11.65
CA GLU A 52 1.23 11.37 -10.26
C GLU A 52 2.27 10.27 -10.05
N SER A 53 2.31 9.28 -10.95
CA SER A 53 3.29 8.18 -10.89
C SER A 53 4.72 8.68 -11.04
N VAL A 54 4.96 9.59 -12.00
CA VAL A 54 6.28 10.24 -12.18
C VAL A 54 6.70 11.01 -10.93
N LYS A 55 5.79 11.78 -10.31
CA LYS A 55 6.08 12.51 -9.05
C LYS A 55 6.41 11.58 -7.87
N LEU A 56 5.80 10.41 -7.84
CA LEU A 56 6.02 9.41 -6.79
C LEU A 56 7.19 8.46 -7.09
N GLY A 57 7.78 8.55 -8.29
CA GLY A 57 8.85 7.65 -8.73
C GLY A 57 8.40 6.22 -8.94
N ILE A 58 7.13 6.02 -9.34
CA ILE A 58 6.56 4.70 -9.62
C ILE A 58 6.80 4.38 -11.10
N PRO A 59 7.43 3.24 -11.45
CA PRO A 59 7.64 2.86 -12.84
C PRO A 59 6.33 2.63 -13.57
N ILE A 60 6.26 3.10 -14.83
CA ILE A 60 5.07 3.08 -15.67
C ILE A 60 5.28 2.17 -16.87
N VAL A 61 4.38 1.22 -17.05
CA VAL A 61 4.18 0.47 -18.28
C VAL A 61 2.94 1.01 -18.97
N ALA A 62 3.04 1.48 -20.21
CA ALA A 62 1.88 2.03 -20.90
C ALA A 62 1.76 1.56 -22.34
N ILE A 63 0.50 1.41 -22.80
CA ILE A 63 0.18 1.23 -24.20
C ILE A 63 0.18 2.61 -24.85
N LEU A 64 0.94 2.74 -25.94
CA LEU A 64 1.06 3.97 -26.70
C LEU A 64 0.50 3.78 -28.11
N ASP A 65 -0.50 4.54 -28.45
CA ASP A 65 -0.99 4.68 -29.82
C ASP A 65 -0.26 5.83 -30.55
N SER A 66 -0.56 6.02 -31.81
CA SER A 66 0.08 7.01 -32.70
C SER A 66 -0.04 8.46 -32.26
N ASN A 67 -1.05 8.78 -31.45
CA ASN A 67 -1.32 10.11 -30.88
C ASN A 67 -0.82 10.28 -29.43
N SER A 68 -0.12 9.28 -28.88
CA SER A 68 0.32 9.27 -27.51
C SER A 68 1.72 9.85 -27.33
N ASN A 69 1.94 10.59 -26.22
CA ASN A 69 3.26 11.10 -25.86
C ASN A 69 4.00 10.06 -24.97
N PRO A 70 5.23 9.64 -25.34
CA PRO A 70 6.02 8.69 -24.57
C PRO A 70 6.74 9.30 -23.36
N ASP A 71 6.67 10.62 -23.15
CA ASP A 71 7.41 11.28 -22.09
C ASP A 71 6.96 10.81 -20.69
N GLY A 72 7.92 10.42 -19.87
CA GLY A 72 7.66 9.96 -18.50
C GLY A 72 7.21 8.50 -18.37
N ILE A 73 7.29 7.72 -19.46
CA ILE A 73 6.94 6.30 -19.47
C ILE A 73 8.20 5.47 -19.53
N ASP A 74 8.39 4.58 -18.55
CA ASP A 74 9.58 3.74 -18.46
C ASP A 74 9.56 2.58 -19.45
N TYR A 75 8.38 1.99 -19.66
CA TYR A 75 8.20 0.82 -20.54
C TYR A 75 7.07 1.06 -21.53
N PRO A 76 7.36 1.74 -22.66
CA PRO A 76 6.37 2.00 -23.68
C PRO A 76 6.09 0.75 -24.53
N ILE A 77 4.82 0.42 -24.73
CA ILE A 77 4.37 -0.67 -25.58
C ILE A 77 3.55 -0.06 -26.72
N PRO A 78 4.04 -0.05 -27.96
CA PRO A 78 3.25 0.46 -29.07
C PRO A 78 2.06 -0.46 -29.35
N GLY A 79 0.87 0.14 -29.43
CA GLY A 79 -0.35 -0.62 -29.64
C GLY A 79 -1.58 0.25 -29.70
N ASN A 80 -2.71 -0.35 -30.06
CA ASN A 80 -4.00 0.33 -30.14
C ASN A 80 -4.66 0.37 -28.76
N ASP A 81 -5.02 1.55 -28.31
CA ASP A 81 -5.63 1.79 -26.99
C ASP A 81 -7.18 1.95 -27.01
N ASP A 82 -7.81 2.02 -28.22
CA ASP A 82 -9.24 2.18 -28.39
C ASP A 82 -10.01 0.86 -28.54
N ALA A 83 -9.42 -0.11 -29.22
CA ALA A 83 -10.11 -1.33 -29.58
C ALA A 83 -10.26 -2.28 -28.40
N ARG A 84 -11.50 -2.59 -28.00
CA ARG A 84 -11.80 -3.53 -26.91
C ARG A 84 -11.03 -4.84 -26.98
N ARG A 85 -10.91 -5.40 -28.22
CA ARG A 85 -10.14 -6.66 -28.42
C ARG A 85 -8.65 -6.51 -28.12
N ALA A 86 -8.07 -5.34 -28.41
CA ALA A 86 -6.68 -5.05 -28.11
C ALA A 86 -6.49 -4.93 -26.60
N ILE A 87 -7.39 -4.19 -25.91
CA ILE A 87 -7.37 -4.04 -24.46
C ILE A 87 -7.52 -5.40 -23.75
N ASP A 88 -8.45 -6.24 -24.19
CA ASP A 88 -8.64 -7.59 -23.65
C ASP A 88 -7.36 -8.44 -23.84
N LEU A 89 -6.68 -8.32 -24.97
CA LEU A 89 -5.41 -9.01 -25.23
C LEU A 89 -4.33 -8.56 -24.24
N TYR A 90 -4.14 -7.25 -24.06
CA TYR A 90 -3.12 -6.73 -23.14
C TYR A 90 -3.39 -7.14 -21.69
N CYS A 91 -4.63 -7.07 -21.25
CA CYS A 91 -5.02 -7.50 -19.91
C CYS A 91 -4.73 -9.01 -19.71
N ASN A 92 -5.02 -9.84 -20.68
CA ASN A 92 -4.74 -11.28 -20.61
C ASN A 92 -3.23 -11.57 -20.59
N LEU A 93 -2.44 -10.90 -21.44
CA LEU A 93 -0.98 -11.07 -21.46
C LEU A 93 -0.34 -10.66 -20.13
N ILE A 94 -0.76 -9.55 -19.56
CA ILE A 94 -0.27 -9.11 -18.25
C ILE A 94 -0.67 -10.08 -17.15
N LYS A 95 -1.92 -10.55 -17.16
CA LYS A 95 -2.38 -11.57 -16.21
C LYS A 95 -1.51 -12.83 -16.29
N GLU A 96 -1.29 -13.38 -17.48
CA GLU A 96 -0.46 -14.57 -17.72
C GLU A 96 0.99 -14.34 -17.26
N THR A 97 1.54 -13.17 -17.54
CA THR A 97 2.89 -12.80 -17.12
C THR A 97 3.02 -12.78 -15.58
N ILE A 98 2.05 -12.18 -14.90
CA ILE A 98 2.03 -12.13 -13.43
C ILE A 98 1.87 -13.54 -12.84
N GLU A 99 1.00 -14.36 -13.40
CA GLU A 99 0.78 -15.75 -12.96
C GLU A 99 2.04 -16.60 -13.17
N SER A 100 2.70 -16.46 -14.32
CA SER A 100 3.96 -17.12 -14.63
C SER A 100 5.08 -16.66 -13.66
N ALA A 101 5.22 -15.37 -13.44
CA ALA A 101 6.20 -14.84 -12.49
C ALA A 101 5.97 -15.33 -11.07
N LYS A 102 4.72 -15.38 -10.61
CA LYS A 102 4.37 -15.92 -9.28
C LYS A 102 4.72 -17.41 -9.14
N SER A 103 4.51 -18.20 -10.19
CA SER A 103 4.84 -19.64 -10.18
C SER A 103 6.36 -19.88 -10.23
N SER A 104 7.13 -18.96 -10.79
CA SER A 104 8.59 -19.05 -10.90
C SER A 104 9.33 -18.58 -9.64
N ILE A 105 8.66 -17.84 -8.76
CA ILE A 105 9.25 -17.45 -7.47
C ILE A 105 9.20 -18.69 -6.56
N PRO A 106 10.37 -19.26 -6.11
CA PRO A 106 10.34 -20.29 -5.11
C PRO A 106 9.65 -19.74 -3.88
N VAL A 107 8.65 -20.46 -3.37
CA VAL A 107 7.99 -20.14 -2.11
C VAL A 107 9.06 -20.19 -1.03
N VAL A 108 9.71 -19.07 -0.77
CA VAL A 108 10.46 -18.90 0.46
C VAL A 108 9.39 -18.84 1.54
N GLU A 109 9.13 -20.00 2.15
CA GLU A 109 8.38 -20.05 3.40
C GLU A 109 8.99 -18.96 4.28
N LYS A 110 8.25 -17.90 4.51
CA LYS A 110 8.55 -16.97 5.59
C LYS A 110 8.38 -17.78 6.86
N LYS A 111 9.45 -18.48 7.26
CA LYS A 111 9.56 -18.94 8.64
C LYS A 111 9.42 -17.69 9.48
N ASP A 112 8.34 -17.64 10.22
CA ASP A 112 8.05 -16.65 11.23
C ASP A 112 9.27 -16.46 12.15
N SER A 113 10.15 -15.54 11.79
CA SER A 113 11.19 -15.01 12.66
C SER A 113 10.67 -13.78 13.40
N VAL A 114 9.52 -13.93 14.04
CA VAL A 114 9.01 -12.95 14.99
C VAL A 114 8.65 -13.68 16.26
N LYS A 115 9.65 -13.95 17.09
CA LYS A 115 9.54 -14.14 18.55
C LYS A 115 10.91 -14.52 19.12
N LYS A 116 11.84 -13.56 19.23
CA LYS A 116 12.97 -13.75 20.17
C LYS A 116 13.70 -12.48 20.65
N ASP A 117 13.18 -11.26 20.42
CA ASP A 117 13.92 -10.08 20.89
C ASP A 117 13.17 -9.19 21.89
N THR A 118 12.00 -9.60 22.40
CA THR A 118 11.26 -8.84 23.41
C THR A 118 11.41 -9.36 24.84
N LYS A 119 12.18 -10.43 25.06
CA LYS A 119 12.44 -10.94 26.42
C LYS A 119 13.77 -10.47 27.03
N SER A 120 14.72 -10.02 26.21
CA SER A 120 16.03 -9.59 26.73
C SER A 120 16.05 -8.15 27.21
N SER A 121 15.22 -7.27 26.67
CA SER A 121 15.17 -5.86 27.07
C SER A 121 14.37 -5.59 28.37
N LYS A 122 13.41 -6.45 28.75
CA LYS A 122 12.68 -6.33 30.02
C LYS A 122 13.49 -6.78 31.21
N THR A 123 14.36 -7.80 31.05
CA THR A 123 15.17 -8.34 32.14
C THR A 123 16.37 -7.44 32.50
N VAL A 124 16.85 -6.63 31.55
CA VAL A 124 17.95 -5.69 31.80
C VAL A 124 17.43 -4.44 32.54
N GLN A 125 16.24 -3.93 32.19
CA GLN A 125 15.65 -2.79 32.87
C GLN A 125 15.19 -3.08 34.31
N GLU A 126 14.79 -4.30 34.60
CA GLU A 126 14.38 -4.72 35.93
C GLU A 126 15.59 -4.89 36.88
N LYS A 127 16.69 -5.44 36.40
CA LYS A 127 17.95 -5.55 37.16
C LYS A 127 18.63 -4.19 37.41
N ASP A 128 18.49 -3.24 36.54
CA ASP A 128 19.03 -1.88 36.72
C ASP A 128 18.18 -1.07 37.71
N ARG A 129 16.89 -1.33 37.80
CA ARG A 129 15.99 -0.75 38.80
C ARG A 129 16.27 -1.26 40.23
N GLU A 130 16.42 -2.56 40.40
CA GLU A 130 16.77 -3.17 41.69
C GLU A 130 18.11 -2.65 42.23
N LYS A 131 19.14 -2.50 41.37
CA LYS A 131 20.44 -1.93 41.75
C LYS A 131 20.37 -0.45 42.11
N LEU A 132 19.45 0.31 41.58
CA LEU A 132 19.23 1.69 41.93
C LEU A 132 18.50 1.82 43.28
N GLU A 133 17.52 0.99 43.54
CA GLU A 133 16.78 0.97 44.83
C GLU A 133 17.67 0.55 45.99
N GLU A 134 18.56 -0.42 45.79
CA GLU A 134 19.53 -0.87 46.83
C GLU A 134 20.53 0.25 47.16
N LYS A 135 21.04 0.98 46.16
CA LYS A 135 21.94 2.13 46.37
C LYS A 135 21.28 3.33 47.06
N PHE A 136 19.99 3.53 46.92
CA PHE A 136 19.25 4.57 47.63
C PHE A 136 18.91 4.18 49.08
N SER A 137 18.67 2.89 49.32
CA SER A 137 18.41 2.38 50.68
C SER A 137 19.62 2.46 51.57
N ASP A 138 20.83 2.20 51.09
CA ASP A 138 22.06 2.29 51.87
C ASP A 138 22.47 3.75 52.18
N LYS A 139 22.22 4.67 51.26
CA LYS A 139 22.51 6.09 51.48
C LYS A 139 21.61 6.74 52.57
N THR A 140 20.42 6.21 52.76
CA THR A 140 19.50 6.71 53.78
C THR A 140 19.83 6.24 55.20
N LYS A 141 20.59 5.13 55.33
CA LYS A 141 21.05 4.61 56.60
C LYS A 141 22.32 5.29 57.14
N GLU A 142 23.14 5.88 56.25
CA GLU A 142 24.34 6.64 56.66
C GLU A 142 24.07 8.06 57.12
N THR A 143 22.87 8.61 56.87
CA THR A 143 22.53 10.00 57.23
C THR A 143 21.78 10.13 58.58
N ILE A 144 21.55 9.03 59.31
CA ILE A 144 20.78 8.99 60.59
C ILE A 144 21.64 8.45 61.75
N ASN A 145 22.99 8.49 61.62
CA ASN A 145 23.89 8.25 62.78
C ASN A 145 24.81 9.44 63.05
#